data_0b002698ff467c632c065ee4f9158e95
#
_entry.id   0b002698ff467c632c065ee4f9158e95
#
_cell.length_a   1.000
_cell.length_b   1.000
_cell.length_c   1.000
_cell.angle_alpha   90.00
_cell.angle_beta   90.00
_cell.angle_gamma   90.00
#
_symmetry.space_group_name_H-M   'P 1'
#
loop_
_entity.id
_entity.type
_entity.pdbx_description
1 polymer ?
#
loop_
_entity_poly.entity_id
_entity_poly.type
_entity_poly.pdbx_seq_one_letter_code
_entity_poly.pdbx_strand_id
1 'polypeptide(L)'
;MREKKIISMRLKFLLATVGVIGFAALLMSSSHREAPLIANDPLADNTDLYAFKSPQNPDKMIIIANYSPAELAYGGPNYSSFGTDVRYEIHVDNNITTTGDDIIYRFVFSQVNQDPTTFFNIRLGQQNLKTTYTCTKSTNGGQSFSTIISNGIVPPNNIGPRSIESTVGLGAGSYEDLFKAAITKAGSGEKIYCGPIDDPFFVDLGGIFDLGDAPRQASQSRDGLGHLNVHSICIEVNVEDLQKDHKKINKATNILDKDYIIGVWASASRRKISTLNTNGTAATGSGEWVQVSRIGMPLTNEAVVPIGSKDLWNSLTPYQDLANLNVFGEYFYNPELALYMDDSKFGGDVPAFSPLRVQSKSLGSFDFRNYHNGLFGLKGNPALDGTALSEANFGSLLLPAANKPRSVDLWPIFHTGVPNLRPYQLATGKPVGNPLAAGKPFINNFLPNGGDMLRVNMAVPATSRKSSDFSNLGLVQAAVLGLTDSRYNGNTTIEFIPNMDGFPNGRRLEDDVTRIELQAVGGVVLAAIGLWYDDYVAGGSPVTPQLVKVLTYNTGVNNNDTTFRNNFPYVQTPWRGTEVK
;
A
#
# COMPACT_ATOMS: atom_id res chain seq x y z
N MET A 1 -18.58 17.69 -57.32
CA MET A 1 -17.97 18.59 -56.29
C MET A 1 -18.67 18.53 -54.91
N ARG A 2 -19.98 18.37 -54.83
CA ARG A 2 -20.73 18.27 -53.53
C ARG A 2 -20.40 16.98 -52.73
N GLU A 3 -20.31 15.82 -53.35
CA GLU A 3 -20.04 14.56 -52.65
C GLU A 3 -18.64 14.48 -52.01
N LYS A 4 -17.60 14.99 -52.67
CA LYS A 4 -16.25 15.04 -52.09
C LYS A 4 -16.16 15.95 -50.86
N LYS A 5 -17.00 16.98 -50.75
CA LYS A 5 -17.06 17.87 -49.59
C LYS A 5 -17.76 17.20 -48.38
N ILE A 6 -18.78 16.38 -48.63
CA ILE A 6 -19.52 15.65 -47.58
C ILE A 6 -18.66 14.53 -47.00
N ILE A 7 -17.91 13.81 -47.84
CA ILE A 7 -16.98 12.74 -47.41
C ILE A 7 -15.84 13.33 -46.56
N SER A 8 -15.26 14.47 -46.96
CA SER A 8 -14.24 15.18 -46.21
C SER A 8 -14.74 15.70 -44.87
N MET A 9 -15.99 16.14 -44.78
CA MET A 9 -16.60 16.64 -43.56
C MET A 9 -16.94 15.49 -42.58
N ARG A 10 -17.44 14.35 -43.08
CA ARG A 10 -17.67 13.15 -42.29
C ARG A 10 -16.37 12.54 -41.74
N LEU A 11 -15.30 12.53 -42.55
CA LEU A 11 -13.98 12.07 -42.14
C LEU A 11 -13.36 12.99 -41.07
N LYS A 12 -13.53 14.30 -41.17
CA LYS A 12 -13.10 15.27 -40.17
C LYS A 12 -13.91 15.15 -38.87
N PHE A 13 -15.22 14.89 -38.95
CA PHE A 13 -16.04 14.61 -37.77
C PHE A 13 -15.66 13.28 -37.13
N LEU A 14 -15.39 12.23 -37.90
CA LEU A 14 -14.93 10.95 -37.41
C LEU A 14 -13.56 11.07 -36.70
N LEU A 15 -12.62 11.79 -37.30
CA LEU A 15 -11.31 12.07 -36.73
C LEU A 15 -11.39 12.96 -35.48
N ALA A 16 -12.32 13.93 -35.44
CA ALA A 16 -12.57 14.74 -34.26
C ALA A 16 -13.23 13.92 -33.14
N THR A 17 -14.16 13.01 -33.47
CA THR A 17 -14.81 12.13 -32.48
C THR A 17 -13.83 11.10 -31.93
N VAL A 18 -12.97 10.52 -32.76
CA VAL A 18 -11.88 9.63 -32.32
C VAL A 18 -10.85 10.38 -31.50
N GLY A 19 -10.53 11.63 -31.84
CA GLY A 19 -9.65 12.50 -31.04
C GLY A 19 -10.23 12.85 -29.68
N VAL A 20 -11.55 13.12 -29.60
CA VAL A 20 -12.23 13.43 -28.32
C VAL A 20 -12.39 12.17 -27.46
N ILE A 21 -12.67 11.01 -28.05
CA ILE A 21 -12.73 9.73 -27.33
C ILE A 21 -11.32 9.32 -26.86
N GLY A 22 -10.28 9.53 -27.69
CA GLY A 22 -8.89 9.30 -27.30
C GLY A 22 -8.40 10.24 -26.19
N PHE A 23 -8.89 11.50 -26.15
CA PHE A 23 -8.53 12.46 -25.11
C PHE A 23 -9.32 12.21 -23.79
N ALA A 24 -10.54 11.71 -23.88
CA ALA A 24 -11.32 11.32 -22.71
C ALA A 24 -10.80 10.02 -22.05
N ALA A 25 -10.17 9.13 -22.83
CA ALA A 25 -9.54 7.91 -22.31
C ALA A 25 -8.22 8.17 -21.58
N LEU A 26 -7.61 9.35 -21.73
CA LEU A 26 -6.38 9.74 -21.03
C LEU A 26 -6.60 10.25 -19.60
N LEU A 27 -7.84 10.39 -19.14
CA LEU A 27 -8.16 10.94 -17.83
C LEU A 27 -8.73 9.92 -16.82
N MET A 28 -8.73 8.61 -17.13
CA MET A 28 -9.42 7.60 -16.32
C MET A 28 -8.54 6.39 -15.98
N SER A 29 -7.28 6.61 -15.58
CA SER A 29 -6.41 5.51 -15.18
C SER A 29 -5.64 5.86 -13.93
N SER A 30 -6.21 5.51 -12.78
CA SER A 30 -5.54 5.56 -11.49
C SER A 30 -5.89 4.27 -10.72
N SER A 31 -4.93 3.62 -10.07
CA SER A 31 -5.22 2.56 -9.08
C SER A 31 -6.01 3.11 -7.91
N HIS A 32 -5.93 4.38 -7.70
CA HIS A 32 -6.78 5.21 -6.89
C HIS A 32 -8.15 5.34 -7.57
N ARG A 33 -9.22 5.55 -6.81
CA ARG A 33 -10.60 5.53 -7.29
C ARG A 33 -11.07 4.12 -7.71
N GLU A 34 -10.56 3.12 -7.03
CA GLU A 34 -10.67 1.70 -7.36
C GLU A 34 -12.09 1.12 -7.26
N ALA A 35 -12.96 1.72 -6.43
CA ALA A 35 -14.32 1.25 -6.19
C ALA A 35 -15.37 2.20 -6.80
N PRO A 36 -16.50 1.69 -7.30
CA PRO A 36 -17.52 2.51 -7.98
C PRO A 36 -18.04 3.69 -7.17
N LEU A 37 -18.29 3.53 -5.87
CA LEU A 37 -18.79 4.62 -5.02
C LEU A 37 -17.69 5.62 -4.70
N ILE A 38 -16.50 5.16 -4.30
CA ILE A 38 -15.40 6.06 -3.91
C ILE A 38 -14.85 6.84 -5.12
N ALA A 39 -14.91 6.28 -6.33
CA ALA A 39 -14.53 6.97 -7.55
C ALA A 39 -15.32 8.29 -7.78
N ASN A 40 -16.50 8.39 -7.18
CA ASN A 40 -17.34 9.59 -7.22
C ASN A 40 -17.14 10.50 -6.00
N ASP A 41 -16.28 10.13 -5.05
CA ASP A 41 -16.01 10.89 -3.82
C ASP A 41 -14.50 11.03 -3.57
N PRO A 42 -13.75 11.70 -4.45
CA PRO A 42 -12.29 11.73 -4.39
C PRO A 42 -11.73 12.35 -3.10
N LEU A 43 -12.48 13.22 -2.41
CA LEU A 43 -12.01 13.82 -1.16
C LEU A 43 -11.95 12.81 0.00
N ALA A 44 -12.75 11.73 -0.07
CA ALA A 44 -12.75 10.66 0.93
C ALA A 44 -11.96 9.42 0.46
N ASP A 45 -11.43 9.43 -0.75
CA ASP A 45 -10.70 8.33 -1.35
C ASP A 45 -9.32 8.19 -0.71
N ASN A 46 -9.10 7.06 -0.03
CA ASN A 46 -7.84 6.72 0.62
C ASN A 46 -7.00 5.87 -0.34
N THR A 47 -5.92 6.42 -0.83
CA THR A 47 -5.17 5.88 -1.97
C THR A 47 -4.02 4.97 -1.58
N ASP A 48 -3.24 5.36 -0.56
CA ASP A 48 -2.06 4.63 -0.12
C ASP A 48 -1.83 4.75 1.37
N LEU A 49 -1.24 3.68 1.92
CA LEU A 49 -0.75 3.64 3.28
C LEU A 49 0.70 3.15 3.29
N TYR A 50 1.54 3.86 4.04
CA TYR A 50 2.92 3.48 4.30
C TYR A 50 3.15 3.44 5.80
N ALA A 51 3.87 2.43 6.27
CA ALA A 51 4.30 2.32 7.67
C ALA A 51 5.69 1.69 7.70
N PHE A 52 6.68 2.43 8.19
CA PHE A 52 8.06 1.98 8.19
C PHE A 52 8.87 2.58 9.33
N LYS A 53 9.95 1.89 9.66
CA LYS A 53 10.94 2.36 10.63
C LYS A 53 11.66 3.59 10.10
N SER A 54 11.78 4.64 10.92
CA SER A 54 12.54 5.83 10.52
C SER A 54 14.00 5.47 10.20
N PRO A 55 14.50 5.81 8.99
CA PRO A 55 15.89 5.55 8.64
C PRO A 55 16.90 6.46 9.37
N GLN A 56 16.41 7.52 10.00
CA GLN A 56 17.24 8.50 10.72
C GLN A 56 17.25 8.27 12.24
N ASN A 57 16.19 7.69 12.78
CA ASN A 57 16.05 7.51 14.22
C ASN A 57 15.38 6.15 14.54
N PRO A 58 16.12 5.20 15.12
CA PRO A 58 15.60 3.87 15.43
C PRO A 58 14.44 3.87 16.45
N ASP A 59 14.25 4.95 17.20
CA ASP A 59 13.17 5.08 18.17
C ASP A 59 11.86 5.59 17.56
N LYS A 60 11.82 5.81 16.23
CA LYS A 60 10.68 6.41 15.53
C LYS A 60 10.09 5.49 14.46
N MET A 61 8.75 5.54 14.36
CA MET A 61 7.97 5.02 13.23
C MET A 61 7.42 6.17 12.41
N ILE A 62 7.27 5.91 11.12
CA ILE A 62 6.65 6.81 10.14
C ILE A 62 5.40 6.13 9.64
N ILE A 63 4.28 6.85 9.65
CA ILE A 63 2.99 6.42 9.09
C ILE A 63 2.53 7.52 8.14
N ILE A 64 2.18 7.15 6.92
CA ILE A 64 1.74 8.09 5.87
C ILE A 64 0.47 7.51 5.25
N ALA A 65 -0.61 8.28 5.27
CA ALA A 65 -1.86 7.94 4.61
C ALA A 65 -2.19 9.01 3.57
N ASN A 66 -2.41 8.58 2.33
CA ASN A 66 -2.69 9.46 1.20
C ASN A 66 -4.18 9.44 0.85
N TYR A 67 -4.67 10.59 0.41
CA TYR A 67 -6.06 10.83 0.04
C TYR A 67 -6.12 11.74 -1.18
N SER A 68 -7.29 11.85 -1.79
CA SER A 68 -7.55 12.71 -2.94
C SER A 68 -6.64 12.37 -4.13
N PRO A 69 -6.93 11.26 -4.84
CA PRO A 69 -6.07 10.75 -5.91
C PRO A 69 -6.02 11.64 -7.15
N ALA A 70 -4.94 11.48 -7.90
CA ALA A 70 -4.78 12.02 -9.26
C ALA A 70 -4.97 13.55 -9.36
N GLU A 71 -4.45 14.29 -8.40
CA GLU A 71 -4.48 15.74 -8.42
C GLU A 71 -3.56 16.28 -9.51
N LEU A 72 -4.15 17.00 -10.45
CA LEU A 72 -3.37 17.68 -11.47
C LEU A 72 -2.64 18.88 -10.87
N ALA A 73 -1.34 18.98 -11.09
CA ALA A 73 -0.52 20.08 -10.58
C ALA A 73 -0.99 21.46 -11.08
N TYR A 74 -1.52 21.52 -12.30
CA TYR A 74 -2.07 22.74 -12.90
C TYR A 74 -3.58 22.92 -12.69
N GLY A 75 -4.19 22.16 -11.78
CA GLY A 75 -5.59 22.28 -11.45
C GLY A 75 -5.98 23.73 -11.14
N GLY A 76 -7.23 24.09 -11.39
CA GLY A 76 -7.74 25.40 -11.10
C GLY A 76 -7.78 25.68 -9.59
N PRO A 77 -8.17 26.88 -9.18
CA PRO A 77 -8.36 27.21 -7.77
C PRO A 77 -9.45 26.31 -7.17
N ASN A 78 -9.26 25.87 -5.92
CA ASN A 78 -10.23 25.13 -5.11
C ASN A 78 -10.55 23.70 -5.58
N TYR A 79 -9.73 23.08 -6.42
CA TYR A 79 -10.04 21.75 -6.93
C TYR A 79 -9.59 20.62 -6.03
N SER A 80 -8.42 20.72 -5.43
CA SER A 80 -7.86 19.67 -4.59
C SER A 80 -7.63 20.19 -3.17
N SER A 81 -8.18 19.48 -2.19
CA SER A 81 -8.05 19.79 -0.77
C SER A 81 -8.54 18.62 0.07
N PHE A 82 -8.22 18.61 1.36
CA PHE A 82 -8.95 17.77 2.30
C PHE A 82 -10.42 18.23 2.41
N GLY A 83 -11.34 17.27 2.50
CA GLY A 83 -12.76 17.55 2.71
C GLY A 83 -13.05 18.06 4.14
N THR A 84 -13.80 19.15 4.26
CA THR A 84 -14.23 19.69 5.57
C THR A 84 -15.37 18.89 6.21
N ASP A 85 -16.02 18.03 5.44
CA ASP A 85 -17.11 17.14 5.82
C ASP A 85 -16.69 15.65 5.76
N VAL A 86 -15.38 15.39 5.73
CA VAL A 86 -14.77 14.06 5.82
C VAL A 86 -14.05 13.94 7.16
N ARG A 87 -14.14 12.77 7.79
CA ARG A 87 -13.33 12.39 8.93
C ARG A 87 -12.29 11.37 8.48
N TYR A 88 -11.03 11.74 8.59
CA TYR A 88 -9.89 10.90 8.24
C TYR A 88 -9.32 10.27 9.49
N GLU A 89 -9.02 8.99 9.45
CA GLU A 89 -8.50 8.26 10.60
C GLU A 89 -7.35 7.34 10.20
N ILE A 90 -6.33 7.29 11.05
CA ILE A 90 -5.25 6.31 11.01
C ILE A 90 -5.37 5.48 12.28
N HIS A 91 -5.44 4.18 12.09
CA HIS A 91 -5.74 3.18 13.11
C HIS A 91 -4.53 2.30 13.36
N VAL A 92 -4.28 1.95 14.62
CA VAL A 92 -3.20 1.04 15.02
C VAL A 92 -3.75 -0.01 15.97
N ASP A 93 -3.54 -1.27 15.58
CA ASP A 93 -3.69 -2.44 16.45
C ASP A 93 -2.29 -2.86 16.93
N ASN A 94 -2.07 -2.95 18.24
CA ASN A 94 -0.78 -3.32 18.81
C ASN A 94 -0.88 -4.47 19.82
N ASN A 95 -2.06 -5.09 19.97
CA ASN A 95 -2.29 -6.05 21.01
C ASN A 95 -3.24 -7.18 20.60
N ILE A 96 -2.70 -8.36 20.39
CA ILE A 96 -3.45 -9.57 20.04
C ILE A 96 -4.59 -9.93 21.00
N THR A 97 -4.62 -9.37 22.20
CA THR A 97 -5.64 -9.67 23.23
C THR A 97 -6.80 -8.68 23.24
N THR A 98 -6.70 -7.58 22.53
CA THR A 98 -7.78 -6.61 22.34
C THR A 98 -8.59 -6.93 21.08
N THR A 99 -9.81 -6.42 21.01
CA THR A 99 -10.64 -6.50 19.81
C THR A 99 -10.83 -5.09 19.26
N GLY A 100 -10.38 -4.86 18.05
CA GLY A 100 -10.42 -3.53 17.41
C GLY A 100 -9.13 -2.75 17.61
N ASP A 101 -9.15 -1.49 17.22
CA ASP A 101 -7.99 -0.61 17.29
C ASP A 101 -7.63 -0.27 18.74
N ASP A 102 -6.33 -0.20 19.04
CA ASP A 102 -5.84 0.27 20.34
C ASP A 102 -5.57 1.78 20.30
N ILE A 103 -5.04 2.28 19.19
CA ILE A 103 -4.72 3.70 19.00
C ILE A 103 -5.40 4.21 17.73
N ILE A 104 -6.02 5.40 17.81
CA ILE A 104 -6.63 6.06 16.65
C ILE A 104 -6.18 7.52 16.60
N TYR A 105 -5.63 7.94 15.48
CA TYR A 105 -5.41 9.33 15.13
C TYR A 105 -6.52 9.80 14.22
N ARG A 106 -7.26 10.83 14.63
CA ARG A 106 -8.41 11.38 13.89
C ARG A 106 -8.14 12.80 13.46
N PHE A 107 -8.36 13.08 12.20
CA PHE A 107 -8.16 14.38 11.57
C PHE A 107 -9.47 14.93 11.03
N VAL A 108 -9.72 16.21 11.31
CA VAL A 108 -10.79 17.00 10.71
C VAL A 108 -10.22 18.33 10.24
N PHE A 109 -10.67 18.77 9.07
CA PHE A 109 -10.16 19.96 8.41
C PHE A 109 -11.17 21.09 8.42
N SER A 110 -10.67 22.32 8.44
CA SER A 110 -11.46 23.55 8.36
C SER A 110 -10.86 24.47 7.31
N GLN A 111 -11.71 25.15 6.56
CA GLN A 111 -11.30 26.03 5.49
C GLN A 111 -11.91 27.43 5.67
N VAL A 112 -11.12 28.45 5.30
CA VAL A 112 -11.54 29.84 5.29
C VAL A 112 -11.21 30.45 3.94
N ASN A 113 -12.22 31.03 3.28
CA ASN A 113 -12.02 31.88 2.12
C ASN A 113 -11.68 33.29 2.61
N GLN A 114 -10.41 33.69 2.45
CA GLN A 114 -9.94 35.01 2.89
C GLN A 114 -10.21 36.11 1.87
N ASP A 115 -10.44 35.78 0.59
CA ASP A 115 -10.77 36.74 -0.48
C ASP A 115 -11.80 36.13 -1.46
N PRO A 116 -13.10 36.33 -1.18
CA PRO A 116 -14.17 35.84 -2.06
C PRO A 116 -14.38 36.68 -3.33
N THR A 117 -13.57 37.71 -3.55
CA THR A 117 -13.75 38.65 -4.67
C THR A 117 -12.89 38.31 -5.88
N THR A 118 -12.08 37.25 -5.81
CA THR A 118 -11.17 36.83 -6.87
C THR A 118 -11.45 35.38 -7.30
N PHE A 119 -11.07 35.03 -8.54
CA PHE A 119 -11.08 33.65 -9.02
C PHE A 119 -9.73 32.97 -8.80
N PHE A 120 -8.70 33.72 -8.38
CA PHE A 120 -7.41 33.12 -8.04
C PHE A 120 -7.45 32.41 -6.68
N ASN A 121 -6.72 31.32 -6.54
CA ASN A 121 -6.57 30.65 -5.25
C ASN A 121 -5.83 31.53 -4.23
N ILE A 122 -4.83 32.28 -4.70
CA ILE A 122 -3.99 33.17 -3.89
C ILE A 122 -3.89 34.53 -4.56
N ARG A 123 -4.13 35.60 -3.78
CA ARG A 123 -3.98 36.99 -4.22
C ARG A 123 -3.62 37.90 -3.06
N LEU A 124 -2.58 38.72 -3.19
CA LEU A 124 -2.17 39.75 -2.24
C LEU A 124 -2.10 39.24 -0.78
N GLY A 125 -1.44 38.13 -0.58
CA GLY A 125 -1.27 37.48 0.72
C GLY A 125 -2.49 36.73 1.24
N GLN A 126 -3.61 36.71 0.52
CA GLN A 126 -4.85 36.06 0.92
C GLN A 126 -5.04 34.73 0.14
N GLN A 127 -5.58 33.74 0.81
CA GLN A 127 -5.90 32.42 0.24
C GLN A 127 -7.42 32.22 0.27
N ASN A 128 -8.01 31.74 -0.82
CA ASN A 128 -9.44 31.42 -0.83
C ASN A 128 -9.76 30.03 -0.25
N LEU A 129 -8.75 29.20 -0.04
CA LEU A 129 -8.83 27.89 0.64
C LEU A 129 -7.79 27.76 1.76
N LYS A 130 -7.70 28.75 2.65
CA LYS A 130 -6.81 28.63 3.80
C LYS A 130 -7.28 27.49 4.69
N THR A 131 -6.53 26.39 4.69
CA THR A 131 -6.90 25.14 5.38
C THR A 131 -6.10 24.98 6.67
N THR A 132 -6.78 24.53 7.71
CA THR A 132 -6.19 24.11 8.98
C THR A 132 -6.77 22.76 9.41
N TYR A 133 -6.10 22.05 10.33
CA TYR A 133 -6.60 20.79 10.84
C TYR A 133 -6.56 20.72 12.37
N THR A 134 -7.43 19.89 12.92
CA THR A 134 -7.37 19.41 14.29
C THR A 134 -7.06 17.92 14.27
N CYS A 135 -6.05 17.51 15.05
CA CYS A 135 -5.76 16.11 15.29
C CYS A 135 -6.13 15.74 16.72
N THR A 136 -6.94 14.71 16.86
CA THR A 136 -7.26 14.08 18.13
C THR A 136 -6.72 12.65 18.16
N LYS A 137 -6.27 12.19 19.35
CA LYS A 137 -5.73 10.84 19.56
C LYS A 137 -6.53 10.11 20.61
N SER A 138 -6.85 8.85 20.34
CA SER A 138 -7.34 7.88 21.31
C SER A 138 -6.27 6.83 21.56
N THR A 139 -6.13 6.38 22.80
CA THR A 139 -5.26 5.25 23.20
C THR A 139 -6.06 4.18 23.97
N ASN A 140 -7.37 4.15 23.77
CA ASN A 140 -8.28 3.24 24.45
C ASN A 140 -9.40 2.73 23.51
N GLY A 141 -9.05 2.41 22.29
CA GLY A 141 -9.98 1.83 21.33
C GLY A 141 -11.08 2.78 20.86
N GLY A 142 -10.80 4.09 20.79
CA GLY A 142 -11.79 5.08 20.35
C GLY A 142 -12.84 5.48 21.40
N GLN A 143 -12.75 4.99 22.63
CA GLN A 143 -13.71 5.33 23.71
C GLN A 143 -13.61 6.80 24.12
N SER A 144 -12.42 7.37 24.08
CA SER A 144 -12.19 8.80 24.34
C SER A 144 -11.07 9.34 23.46
N PHE A 145 -11.15 10.62 23.13
CA PHE A 145 -10.18 11.33 22.29
C PHE A 145 -9.67 12.56 23.03
N SER A 146 -8.37 12.80 22.95
CA SER A 146 -7.73 14.05 23.39
C SER A 146 -7.17 14.81 22.18
N THR A 147 -7.32 16.13 22.17
CA THR A 147 -6.74 16.96 21.11
C THR A 147 -5.23 17.08 21.33
N ILE A 148 -4.45 16.66 20.33
CA ILE A 148 -2.99 16.74 20.35
C ILE A 148 -2.47 17.89 19.47
N ILE A 149 -3.23 18.30 18.44
CA ILE A 149 -2.98 19.50 17.63
C ILE A 149 -4.28 20.23 17.40
N SER A 150 -4.29 21.54 17.63
CA SER A 150 -5.35 22.48 17.25
C SER A 150 -4.79 23.46 16.23
N ASN A 151 -5.56 23.74 15.16
CA ASN A 151 -5.18 24.70 14.11
C ASN A 151 -3.82 24.39 13.45
N GLY A 152 -3.49 23.11 13.23
CA GLY A 152 -2.35 22.71 12.43
C GLY A 152 -2.48 23.29 11.02
N ILE A 153 -1.36 23.73 10.44
CA ILE A 153 -1.34 24.41 9.14
C ILE A 153 -1.32 23.38 8.02
N VAL A 154 -2.12 23.59 6.97
CA VAL A 154 -2.02 22.89 5.68
C VAL A 154 -1.48 23.89 4.66
N PRO A 155 -0.38 23.60 3.95
CA PRO A 155 0.12 24.50 2.92
C PRO A 155 -0.83 24.53 1.72
N PRO A 156 -0.92 25.63 0.97
CA PRO A 156 -1.73 25.67 -0.24
C PRO A 156 -1.17 24.75 -1.32
N ASN A 157 -1.97 24.46 -2.34
CA ASN A 157 -1.47 23.77 -3.54
C ASN A 157 -0.34 24.57 -4.20
N ASN A 158 0.63 23.86 -4.79
CA ASN A 158 1.79 24.48 -5.45
C ASN A 158 1.41 24.98 -6.85
N ILE A 159 0.64 26.06 -6.93
CA ILE A 159 0.10 26.62 -8.18
C ILE A 159 1.22 27.09 -9.11
N GLY A 160 2.24 27.73 -8.54
CA GLY A 160 3.39 28.26 -9.28
C GLY A 160 4.07 29.42 -8.55
N PRO A 161 5.27 29.82 -8.99
CA PRO A 161 6.10 30.79 -8.27
C PRO A 161 5.44 32.17 -8.15
N ARG A 162 4.64 32.58 -9.13
CA ARG A 162 3.95 33.86 -9.05
C ARG A 162 2.88 33.89 -7.95
N SER A 163 2.15 32.79 -7.76
CA SER A 163 1.14 32.69 -6.69
C SER A 163 1.79 32.47 -5.32
N ILE A 164 2.92 31.77 -5.25
CA ILE A 164 3.57 31.42 -3.99
C ILE A 164 4.57 32.48 -3.55
N GLU A 165 5.50 32.89 -4.43
CA GLU A 165 6.70 33.63 -4.05
C GLU A 165 6.55 35.15 -4.23
N SER A 166 5.75 35.62 -5.22
CA SER A 166 5.63 37.04 -5.49
C SER A 166 4.75 37.78 -4.49
N THR A 167 4.97 39.10 -4.36
CA THR A 167 4.17 39.98 -3.50
C THR A 167 2.71 40.17 -3.96
N VAL A 168 2.40 39.87 -5.22
CA VAL A 168 1.01 39.83 -5.72
C VAL A 168 0.33 38.49 -5.38
N GLY A 169 1.09 37.48 -5.05
CA GLY A 169 0.66 36.18 -4.53
C GLY A 169 0.72 36.15 -3.00
N LEU A 170 1.27 35.06 -2.45
CA LEU A 170 1.41 34.84 -1.01
C LEU A 170 2.63 35.58 -0.40
N GLY A 171 3.64 35.86 -1.21
CA GLY A 171 4.89 36.50 -0.76
C GLY A 171 5.77 35.58 0.09
N ALA A 172 5.63 34.26 -0.05
CA ALA A 172 6.51 33.30 0.62
C ALA A 172 7.90 33.28 0.00
N GLY A 173 8.92 32.93 0.78
CA GLY A 173 10.28 32.79 0.26
C GLY A 173 10.41 31.68 -0.78
N SER A 174 9.74 30.54 -0.50
CA SER A 174 9.65 29.39 -1.40
C SER A 174 8.48 28.49 -0.99
N TYR A 175 8.08 27.55 -1.85
CA TYR A 175 7.13 26.52 -1.44
C TYR A 175 7.72 25.58 -0.37
N GLU A 176 9.03 25.33 -0.43
CA GLU A 176 9.76 24.55 0.57
C GLU A 176 9.63 25.12 1.99
N ASP A 177 9.60 26.45 2.12
CA ASP A 177 9.41 27.11 3.43
C ASP A 177 7.99 26.89 3.96
N LEU A 178 6.97 26.94 3.10
CA LEU A 178 5.59 26.62 3.46
C LEU A 178 5.44 25.17 3.87
N PHE A 179 6.07 24.24 3.13
CA PHE A 179 6.08 22.82 3.42
C PHE A 179 6.69 22.52 4.79
N LYS A 180 7.84 23.12 5.10
CA LYS A 180 8.50 22.98 6.41
C LYS A 180 7.68 23.61 7.55
N ALA A 181 7.07 24.77 7.30
CA ALA A 181 6.25 25.46 8.30
C ALA A 181 4.97 24.68 8.65
N ALA A 182 4.50 23.83 7.75
CA ALA A 182 3.34 22.96 7.99
C ALA A 182 3.64 21.74 8.90
N ILE A 183 4.92 21.43 9.16
CA ILE A 183 5.28 20.36 10.09
C ILE A 183 5.02 20.82 11.51
N THR A 184 3.97 20.29 12.13
CA THR A 184 3.53 20.63 13.48
C THR A 184 4.01 19.59 14.49
N LYS A 185 4.49 20.04 15.65
CA LYS A 185 4.87 19.17 16.76
C LYS A 185 3.76 19.12 17.78
N ALA A 186 3.26 17.93 18.10
CA ALA A 186 2.32 17.72 19.19
C ALA A 186 3.05 17.76 20.55
N GLY A 187 2.34 18.16 21.61
CA GLY A 187 2.88 18.11 22.97
C GLY A 187 3.19 16.70 23.46
N SER A 188 2.54 15.68 22.90
CA SER A 188 2.78 14.25 23.13
C SER A 188 3.97 13.68 22.36
N GLY A 189 4.64 14.45 21.51
CA GLY A 189 5.91 14.08 20.88
C GLY A 189 5.83 13.68 19.41
N GLU A 190 4.64 13.53 18.85
CA GLU A 190 4.46 13.30 17.41
C GLU A 190 4.85 14.54 16.60
N LYS A 191 5.38 14.31 15.38
CA LYS A 191 5.41 15.33 14.34
C LYS A 191 4.39 14.96 13.28
N ILE A 192 3.63 15.94 12.83
CA ILE A 192 2.55 15.74 11.86
C ILE A 192 2.70 16.75 10.73
N TYR A 193 2.58 16.25 9.50
CA TYR A 193 2.41 17.05 8.29
C TYR A 193 1.07 16.66 7.66
N CYS A 194 0.27 17.65 7.30
CA CYS A 194 -0.92 17.46 6.47
C CYS A 194 -0.84 18.42 5.29
N GLY A 195 -0.97 17.92 4.06
CA GLY A 195 -0.94 18.78 2.87
C GLY A 195 -0.70 18.04 1.57
N PRO A 196 -0.69 18.78 0.45
CA PRO A 196 -0.40 18.22 -0.85
C PRO A 196 1.07 17.81 -0.93
N ILE A 197 1.31 16.70 -1.60
CA ILE A 197 2.63 16.13 -1.90
C ILE A 197 2.64 15.59 -3.32
N ASP A 198 3.82 15.37 -3.88
CA ASP A 198 4.02 14.49 -5.03
C ASP A 198 3.51 13.09 -4.68
N ASP A 199 2.75 12.46 -5.58
CA ASP A 199 2.24 11.10 -5.33
C ASP A 199 3.42 10.12 -5.26
N PRO A 200 3.68 9.48 -4.10
CA PRO A 200 4.86 8.63 -3.95
C PRO A 200 4.69 7.23 -4.57
N PHE A 201 3.48 6.84 -4.96
CA PHE A 201 3.24 5.56 -5.59
C PHE A 201 3.63 5.63 -7.08
N PHE A 202 4.12 4.52 -7.60
CA PHE A 202 4.58 4.42 -8.99
C PHE A 202 4.18 3.08 -9.58
N VAL A 203 3.56 3.10 -10.74
CA VAL A 203 3.11 1.92 -11.48
C VAL A 203 2.67 2.30 -12.89
N ASP A 204 2.81 1.40 -13.85
CA ASP A 204 2.15 1.55 -15.15
C ASP A 204 0.68 1.12 -15.06
N LEU A 205 -0.17 2.04 -14.58
CA LEU A 205 -1.61 1.80 -14.45
C LEU A 205 -2.25 1.36 -15.76
N GLY A 206 -1.91 2.06 -16.86
CA GLY A 206 -2.44 1.74 -18.18
C GLY A 206 -2.09 0.34 -18.63
N GLY A 207 -0.87 -0.12 -18.34
CA GLY A 207 -0.44 -1.48 -18.65
C GLY A 207 -1.09 -2.53 -17.75
N ILE A 208 -1.07 -2.33 -16.44
CA ILE A 208 -1.66 -3.29 -15.47
C ILE A 208 -3.15 -3.51 -15.75
N PHE A 209 -3.93 -2.44 -15.96
CA PHE A 209 -5.37 -2.54 -16.19
C PHE A 209 -5.77 -2.86 -17.63
N ASP A 210 -4.82 -2.91 -18.56
CA ASP A 210 -5.01 -3.50 -19.90
C ASP A 210 -4.69 -5.01 -19.87
N LEU A 211 -5.42 -5.74 -19.06
CA LEU A 211 -5.30 -7.21 -18.85
C LEU A 211 -3.86 -7.67 -18.55
N GLY A 212 -3.13 -6.89 -17.75
CA GLY A 212 -1.80 -7.29 -17.28
C GLY A 212 -0.69 -7.07 -18.30
N ASP A 213 -0.80 -6.10 -19.23
CA ASP A 213 0.27 -5.71 -20.16
C ASP A 213 1.38 -4.89 -19.43
N ALA A 214 2.02 -5.51 -18.44
CA ALA A 214 3.10 -4.90 -17.67
C ALA A 214 4.28 -5.89 -17.51
N PRO A 215 5.47 -5.60 -18.10
CA PRO A 215 5.76 -4.41 -18.92
C PRO A 215 5.02 -4.44 -20.25
N ARG A 216 4.65 -3.26 -20.77
CA ARG A 216 3.92 -3.16 -22.03
C ARG A 216 4.65 -3.83 -23.18
N GLN A 217 3.93 -4.63 -23.96
CA GLN A 217 4.50 -5.40 -25.06
C GLN A 217 4.66 -4.56 -26.34
N ALA A 218 3.76 -3.61 -26.58
CA ALA A 218 3.72 -2.83 -27.80
C ALA A 218 4.20 -1.37 -27.66
N SER A 219 4.48 -0.91 -26.45
CA SER A 219 4.93 0.47 -26.17
C SER A 219 5.83 0.52 -24.95
N GLN A 220 6.37 1.69 -24.64
CA GLN A 220 7.10 1.88 -23.39
C GLN A 220 6.15 2.00 -22.20
N SER A 221 6.49 1.33 -21.09
CA SER A 221 5.83 1.51 -19.82
C SER A 221 5.94 2.96 -19.34
N ARG A 222 4.91 3.43 -18.64
CA ARG A 222 4.84 4.80 -18.12
C ARG A 222 4.29 4.77 -16.71
N ASP A 223 4.89 5.56 -15.86
CA ASP A 223 4.30 5.82 -14.56
C ASP A 223 2.96 6.56 -14.73
N GLY A 224 1.87 5.90 -14.34
CA GLY A 224 0.52 6.45 -14.44
C GLY A 224 0.24 7.55 -13.42
N LEU A 225 1.06 7.65 -12.38
CA LEU A 225 0.97 8.65 -11.31
C LEU A 225 2.04 9.75 -11.43
N GLY A 226 2.96 9.60 -12.38
CA GLY A 226 4.00 10.58 -12.63
C GLY A 226 3.44 11.98 -12.89
N HIS A 227 4.00 12.98 -12.20
CA HIS A 227 3.56 14.38 -12.23
C HIS A 227 2.15 14.64 -11.66
N LEU A 228 1.60 13.71 -10.89
CA LEU A 228 0.36 13.91 -10.13
C LEU A 228 0.68 14.18 -8.66
N ASN A 229 -0.26 14.81 -7.98
CA ASN A 229 -0.19 15.07 -6.54
C ASN A 229 -1.30 14.32 -5.80
N VAL A 230 -1.13 14.21 -4.48
CA VAL A 230 -2.13 13.71 -3.54
C VAL A 230 -2.11 14.56 -2.27
N HIS A 231 -3.15 14.52 -1.46
CA HIS A 231 -3.13 15.05 -0.10
C HIS A 231 -2.71 13.97 0.89
N SER A 232 -1.75 14.29 1.74
CA SER A 232 -1.12 13.32 2.66
C SER A 232 -1.22 13.74 4.12
N ILE A 233 -1.44 12.76 4.98
CA ILE A 233 -1.29 12.84 6.43
C ILE A 233 -0.07 12.01 6.81
N CYS A 234 1.02 12.68 7.23
CA CYS A 234 2.26 12.04 7.65
C CYS A 234 2.44 12.18 9.16
N ILE A 235 2.73 11.10 9.86
CA ILE A 235 2.98 11.07 11.30
C ILE A 235 4.36 10.46 11.56
N GLU A 236 5.21 11.14 12.34
CA GLU A 236 6.38 10.56 13.01
C GLU A 236 6.05 10.38 14.48
N VAL A 237 6.14 9.16 14.99
CA VAL A 237 5.75 8.80 16.36
C VAL A 237 6.81 7.92 17.00
N ASN A 238 6.96 7.97 18.36
CA ASN A 238 7.89 7.08 19.06
C ASN A 238 7.41 5.62 18.99
N VAL A 239 8.33 4.69 18.87
CA VAL A 239 8.06 3.24 18.99
C VAL A 239 7.39 2.92 20.33
N GLU A 240 7.85 3.54 21.42
CA GLU A 240 7.28 3.34 22.76
C GLU A 240 5.82 3.78 22.87
N ASP A 241 5.40 4.78 22.09
CA ASP A 241 4.00 5.26 22.07
C ASP A 241 3.06 4.35 21.28
N LEU A 242 3.62 3.50 20.41
CA LEU A 242 2.88 2.50 19.63
C LEU A 242 2.98 1.09 20.24
N GLN A 243 3.99 0.82 21.05
CA GLN A 243 4.18 -0.48 21.67
C GLN A 243 3.22 -0.64 22.87
N LYS A 244 2.54 -1.78 22.95
CA LYS A 244 1.43 -2.05 23.88
C LYS A 244 1.74 -1.81 25.37
N ASP A 245 2.98 -1.99 25.81
CA ASP A 245 3.44 -1.82 27.19
C ASP A 245 4.31 -0.57 27.38
N HIS A 246 4.36 0.32 26.38
CA HIS A 246 5.21 1.51 26.33
C HIS A 246 6.70 1.24 26.52
N LYS A 247 7.19 0.10 26.01
CA LYS A 247 8.60 -0.28 26.04
C LYS A 247 9.36 0.38 24.90
N LYS A 248 10.55 0.92 25.22
CA LYS A 248 11.48 1.44 24.22
C LYS A 248 12.06 0.32 23.36
N ILE A 249 12.48 0.63 22.13
CA ILE A 249 13.01 -0.34 21.18
C ILE A 249 14.20 -1.15 21.72
N ASN A 250 15.04 -0.56 22.55
CA ASN A 250 16.19 -1.23 23.17
C ASN A 250 15.80 -2.31 24.20
N LYS A 251 14.50 -2.53 24.43
CA LYS A 251 13.95 -3.61 25.26
C LYS A 251 13.49 -4.80 24.45
N ALA A 252 13.52 -4.71 23.12
CA ALA A 252 13.24 -5.85 22.26
C ALA A 252 14.26 -6.98 22.50
N THR A 253 13.76 -8.20 22.64
CA THR A 253 14.60 -9.38 22.89
C THR A 253 15.46 -9.76 21.67
N ASN A 254 14.93 -9.51 20.49
CA ASN A 254 15.58 -9.65 19.19
C ASN A 254 14.75 -8.95 18.11
N ILE A 255 15.22 -8.99 16.87
CA ILE A 255 14.55 -8.34 15.73
C ILE A 255 13.20 -8.97 15.34
N LEU A 256 12.84 -10.12 15.90
CA LEU A 256 11.56 -10.80 15.64
C LEU A 256 10.66 -10.81 16.88
N ASP A 257 10.91 -9.91 17.84
CA ASP A 257 10.13 -9.81 19.08
C ASP A 257 8.67 -9.48 18.77
N LYS A 258 7.78 -10.41 19.15
CA LYS A 258 6.33 -10.29 18.89
C LYS A 258 5.65 -9.10 19.60
N ASP A 259 6.25 -8.61 20.71
CA ASP A 259 5.68 -7.50 21.46
C ASP A 259 5.86 -6.14 20.76
N TYR A 260 6.59 -6.11 19.63
CA TYR A 260 6.81 -4.91 18.81
C TYR A 260 6.08 -4.97 17.45
N ILE A 261 5.12 -5.87 17.29
CA ILE A 261 4.30 -5.96 16.08
C ILE A 261 3.11 -5.01 16.21
N ILE A 262 2.87 -4.23 15.18
CA ILE A 262 1.66 -3.42 15.02
C ILE A 262 1.01 -3.71 13.66
N GLY A 263 -0.31 -3.54 13.61
CA GLY A 263 -1.10 -3.47 12.38
C GLY A 263 -1.58 -2.04 12.19
N VAL A 264 -1.43 -1.49 10.99
CA VAL A 264 -1.83 -0.12 10.65
C VAL A 264 -2.82 -0.17 9.49
N TRP A 265 -3.87 0.61 9.58
CA TRP A 265 -4.80 0.85 8.49
C TRP A 265 -5.34 2.27 8.54
N ALA A 266 -5.89 2.75 7.44
CA ALA A 266 -6.45 4.10 7.36
C ALA A 266 -7.86 4.06 6.78
N SER A 267 -8.66 5.06 7.12
CA SER A 267 -10.04 5.17 6.66
C SER A 267 -10.48 6.62 6.46
N ALA A 268 -11.53 6.77 5.66
CA ALA A 268 -12.29 8.00 5.57
C ALA A 268 -13.77 7.72 5.80
N SER A 269 -14.45 8.64 6.47
CA SER A 269 -15.87 8.54 6.80
C SER A 269 -16.63 9.80 6.41
N ARG A 270 -17.87 9.63 6.00
CA ARG A 270 -18.85 10.68 5.72
C ARG A 270 -19.99 10.64 6.71
N ARG A 271 -20.68 11.76 6.90
CA ARG A 271 -21.98 11.76 7.59
C ARG A 271 -23.03 10.98 6.79
N LYS A 272 -23.85 10.21 7.47
CA LYS A 272 -24.87 9.34 6.87
C LYS A 272 -25.86 10.08 5.97
N ILE A 273 -26.15 11.34 6.29
CA ILE A 273 -27.09 12.18 5.55
C ILE A 273 -26.35 13.46 5.12
N SER A 274 -26.40 13.77 3.83
CA SER A 274 -25.94 15.03 3.26
C SER A 274 -27.13 15.77 2.68
N THR A 275 -27.40 16.98 3.17
CA THR A 275 -28.50 17.84 2.73
C THR A 275 -27.94 19.01 1.92
N LEU A 276 -28.33 19.09 0.64
CA LEU A 276 -27.96 20.21 -0.21
C LEU A 276 -28.74 21.47 0.19
N ASN A 277 -28.04 22.58 0.29
CA ASN A 277 -28.61 23.89 0.61
C ASN A 277 -28.95 24.67 -0.66
N THR A 278 -30.12 25.29 -0.71
CA THR A 278 -30.60 26.05 -1.86
C THR A 278 -30.02 27.47 -1.96
N ASN A 279 -29.28 27.89 -0.92
CA ASN A 279 -28.69 29.25 -0.81
C ASN A 279 -27.21 29.32 -1.28
N GLY A 280 -26.69 28.27 -1.93
CA GLY A 280 -25.32 28.20 -2.44
C GLY A 280 -24.26 27.95 -1.36
N THR A 281 -24.66 27.62 -0.13
CA THR A 281 -23.72 27.17 0.91
C THR A 281 -23.43 25.68 0.77
N ALA A 282 -22.30 25.22 1.35
CA ALA A 282 -21.93 23.81 1.38
C ALA A 282 -23.05 22.94 1.96
N ALA A 283 -23.15 21.71 1.50
CA ALA A 283 -24.08 20.74 2.04
C ALA A 283 -23.89 20.55 3.56
N THR A 284 -24.98 20.29 4.26
CA THR A 284 -24.96 20.04 5.71
C THR A 284 -24.99 18.55 5.98
N GLY A 285 -23.97 18.05 6.62
CA GLY A 285 -23.89 16.64 7.05
C GLY A 285 -24.55 16.41 8.41
N SER A 286 -25.32 15.33 8.55
CA SER A 286 -25.96 14.92 9.82
C SER A 286 -26.00 13.40 9.99
N GLY A 287 -26.37 12.93 11.18
CA GLY A 287 -26.37 11.53 11.53
C GLY A 287 -24.99 11.03 11.97
N GLU A 288 -24.86 9.71 12.06
CA GLU A 288 -23.61 9.03 12.40
C GLU A 288 -22.56 9.16 11.29
N TRP A 289 -21.29 8.89 11.61
CA TRP A 289 -20.22 8.75 10.64
C TRP A 289 -20.26 7.33 10.07
N VAL A 290 -20.16 7.23 8.75
CA VAL A 290 -20.13 5.99 8.00
C VAL A 290 -18.83 5.92 7.23
N GLN A 291 -18.09 4.84 7.40
CA GLN A 291 -16.87 4.58 6.65
C GLN A 291 -17.20 4.39 5.17
N VAL A 292 -16.49 5.07 4.29
CA VAL A 292 -16.69 5.02 2.83
C VAL A 292 -15.44 4.61 2.07
N SER A 293 -14.28 4.61 2.74
CA SER A 293 -13.01 4.18 2.17
C SER A 293 -12.11 3.63 3.27
N ARG A 294 -11.29 2.63 2.94
CA ARG A 294 -10.21 2.11 3.80
C ARG A 294 -9.05 1.59 2.97
N ILE A 295 -7.88 1.58 3.59
CA ILE A 295 -6.70 0.90 3.09
C ILE A 295 -5.88 0.30 4.23
N GLY A 296 -5.36 -0.90 4.02
CA GLY A 296 -4.37 -1.56 4.86
C GLY A 296 -3.18 -1.98 3.99
N MET A 297 -3.22 -3.20 3.45
CA MET A 297 -2.23 -3.68 2.49
C MET A 297 -2.40 -2.97 1.15
N PRO A 298 -1.31 -2.66 0.43
CA PRO A 298 -1.41 -2.09 -0.90
C PRO A 298 -2.11 -3.05 -1.87
N LEU A 299 -2.73 -2.49 -2.90
CA LEU A 299 -3.35 -3.19 -4.03
C LEU A 299 -4.48 -4.18 -3.68
N THR A 300 -4.88 -4.31 -2.41
CA THR A 300 -5.95 -5.23 -2.02
C THR A 300 -7.25 -4.88 -2.74
N ASN A 301 -7.70 -3.64 -2.63
CA ASN A 301 -8.95 -3.22 -3.25
C ASN A 301 -8.80 -2.99 -4.76
N GLU A 302 -7.61 -2.64 -5.23
CA GLU A 302 -7.34 -2.38 -6.64
C GLU A 302 -7.27 -3.66 -7.47
N ALA A 303 -6.54 -4.68 -7.01
CA ALA A 303 -6.14 -5.83 -7.83
C ALA A 303 -6.61 -7.19 -7.30
N VAL A 304 -7.01 -7.30 -6.03
CA VAL A 304 -7.43 -8.58 -5.43
C VAL A 304 -8.94 -8.68 -5.33
N VAL A 305 -9.60 -7.68 -4.74
CA VAL A 305 -11.06 -7.66 -4.58
C VAL A 305 -11.73 -7.30 -5.91
N PRO A 306 -12.67 -8.10 -6.42
CA PRO A 306 -13.32 -7.81 -7.69
C PRO A 306 -14.30 -6.64 -7.57
N ILE A 307 -14.53 -5.97 -8.70
CA ILE A 307 -15.28 -4.71 -8.77
C ILE A 307 -16.65 -4.76 -8.10
N GLY A 308 -17.34 -5.89 -8.16
CA GLY A 308 -18.67 -6.07 -7.54
C GLY A 308 -18.66 -6.15 -6.01
N SER A 309 -17.48 -6.26 -5.38
CA SER A 309 -17.32 -6.39 -3.93
C SER A 309 -16.52 -5.25 -3.30
N LYS A 310 -15.93 -4.35 -4.12
CA LYS A 310 -15.03 -3.27 -3.66
C LYS A 310 -15.72 -2.26 -2.74
N ASP A 311 -16.94 -1.86 -3.03
CA ASP A 311 -17.69 -0.92 -2.19
C ASP A 311 -18.05 -1.53 -0.83
N LEU A 312 -18.40 -2.82 -0.80
CA LEU A 312 -18.60 -3.55 0.46
C LEU A 312 -17.28 -3.62 1.26
N TRP A 313 -16.17 -3.92 0.58
CA TRP A 313 -14.84 -3.92 1.21
C TRP A 313 -14.52 -2.59 1.88
N ASN A 314 -14.74 -1.47 1.21
CA ASN A 314 -14.52 -0.13 1.73
C ASN A 314 -15.39 0.22 2.96
N SER A 315 -16.56 -0.40 3.08
CA SER A 315 -17.49 -0.16 4.19
C SER A 315 -17.20 -0.96 5.45
N LEU A 316 -16.35 -2.00 5.37
CA LEU A 316 -16.00 -2.87 6.49
C LEU A 316 -14.69 -2.43 7.16
N THR A 317 -14.55 -2.73 8.44
CA THR A 317 -13.25 -2.63 9.12
C THR A 317 -12.46 -3.93 8.92
N PRO A 318 -11.12 -3.93 9.06
CA PRO A 318 -10.32 -5.15 8.99
C PRO A 318 -10.79 -6.27 9.93
N TYR A 319 -11.31 -5.91 11.08
CA TYR A 319 -11.83 -6.89 12.07
C TYR A 319 -13.06 -7.65 11.60
N GLN A 320 -13.73 -7.16 10.56
CA GLN A 320 -14.90 -7.81 9.95
C GLN A 320 -14.52 -8.75 8.80
N ASP A 321 -13.28 -8.69 8.30
CA ASP A 321 -12.84 -9.47 7.13
C ASP A 321 -12.93 -10.97 7.40
N LEU A 322 -12.49 -11.43 8.56
CA LEU A 322 -12.56 -12.85 8.93
C LEU A 322 -13.99 -13.38 9.05
N ALA A 323 -14.93 -12.52 9.43
CA ALA A 323 -16.37 -12.86 9.46
C ALA A 323 -16.99 -12.89 8.06
N ASN A 324 -16.34 -12.27 7.07
CA ASN A 324 -16.79 -12.17 5.68
C ASN A 324 -15.93 -13.01 4.70
N LEU A 325 -15.21 -14.03 5.20
CA LEU A 325 -14.39 -14.93 4.35
C LEU A 325 -15.20 -15.65 3.27
N ASN A 326 -16.50 -15.87 3.49
CA ASN A 326 -17.41 -16.40 2.47
C ASN A 326 -17.61 -15.45 1.27
N VAL A 327 -17.33 -14.15 1.44
CA VAL A 327 -17.42 -13.15 0.36
C VAL A 327 -16.03 -12.90 -0.25
N PHE A 328 -14.99 -12.72 0.58
CA PHE A 328 -13.69 -12.23 0.13
C PHE A 328 -12.60 -13.30 0.11
N GLY A 329 -12.69 -14.33 0.96
CA GLY A 329 -11.59 -15.28 1.15
C GLY A 329 -11.14 -15.97 -0.12
N GLU A 330 -12.07 -16.24 -1.04
CA GLU A 330 -11.80 -16.91 -2.31
C GLU A 330 -10.79 -16.13 -3.17
N TYR A 331 -10.84 -14.80 -3.15
CA TYR A 331 -9.95 -13.95 -3.96
C TYR A 331 -8.49 -13.96 -3.48
N PHE A 332 -8.28 -14.30 -2.21
CA PHE A 332 -6.93 -14.48 -1.65
C PHE A 332 -6.44 -15.92 -1.78
N TYR A 333 -7.35 -16.90 -1.70
CA TYR A 333 -7.00 -18.31 -1.86
C TYR A 333 -6.76 -18.71 -3.31
N ASN A 334 -7.45 -18.04 -4.24
CA ASN A 334 -7.45 -18.28 -5.68
C ASN A 334 -7.41 -16.95 -6.44
N PRO A 335 -6.32 -16.16 -6.31
CA PRO A 335 -6.28 -14.82 -6.86
C PRO A 335 -6.42 -14.83 -8.38
N GLU A 336 -7.17 -13.85 -8.92
CA GLU A 336 -7.39 -13.73 -10.36
C GLU A 336 -6.09 -13.68 -11.15
N LEU A 337 -5.09 -12.92 -10.68
CA LEU A 337 -3.80 -12.79 -11.34
C LEU A 337 -3.08 -14.14 -11.54
N ALA A 338 -3.28 -15.11 -10.66
CA ALA A 338 -2.72 -16.44 -10.81
C ALA A 338 -3.28 -17.23 -12.00
N LEU A 339 -4.49 -16.90 -12.47
CA LEU A 339 -5.05 -17.50 -13.69
C LEU A 339 -4.24 -17.11 -14.92
N TYR A 340 -3.78 -15.87 -14.98
CA TYR A 340 -2.98 -15.34 -16.11
C TYR A 340 -1.53 -15.86 -16.10
N MET A 341 -1.10 -16.45 -14.97
CA MET A 341 0.20 -17.07 -14.77
C MET A 341 0.13 -18.61 -14.88
N ASP A 342 -1.02 -19.18 -15.22
CA ASP A 342 -1.23 -20.62 -15.44
C ASP A 342 -1.30 -20.93 -16.93
N ASP A 343 -0.25 -21.59 -17.47
CA ASP A 343 -0.16 -21.95 -18.89
C ASP A 343 -1.33 -22.82 -19.37
N SER A 344 -1.93 -23.61 -18.46
CA SER A 344 -3.10 -24.44 -18.81
C SER A 344 -4.38 -23.61 -19.00
N LYS A 345 -4.37 -22.33 -18.68
CA LYS A 345 -5.51 -21.39 -18.77
C LYS A 345 -5.22 -20.24 -19.74
N PHE A 346 -4.39 -19.27 -19.32
CA PHE A 346 -4.20 -18.00 -20.02
C PHE A 346 -2.73 -17.68 -20.33
N GLY A 347 -1.79 -18.56 -20.02
CA GLY A 347 -0.35 -18.26 -20.09
C GLY A 347 0.14 -17.74 -21.45
N GLY A 348 -0.53 -18.13 -22.56
CA GLY A 348 -0.22 -17.62 -23.89
C GLY A 348 -0.85 -16.27 -24.22
N ASP A 349 -1.93 -15.92 -23.56
CA ASP A 349 -2.74 -14.75 -23.86
C ASP A 349 -2.33 -13.51 -23.01
N VAL A 350 -1.51 -13.72 -21.98
CA VAL A 350 -0.93 -12.64 -21.16
C VAL A 350 0.60 -12.74 -21.19
N PRO A 351 1.25 -12.40 -22.30
CA PRO A 351 2.67 -12.63 -22.51
C PRO A 351 3.57 -11.85 -21.54
N ALA A 352 3.13 -10.70 -21.03
CA ALA A 352 3.86 -9.92 -20.05
C ALA A 352 4.10 -10.71 -18.76
N PHE A 353 3.16 -11.58 -18.34
CA PHE A 353 3.31 -12.44 -17.17
C PHE A 353 3.99 -13.78 -17.47
N SER A 354 4.48 -13.99 -18.69
CA SER A 354 5.18 -15.24 -19.04
C SER A 354 6.37 -15.60 -18.15
N PRO A 355 7.13 -14.67 -17.53
CA PRO A 355 8.14 -14.99 -16.53
C PRO A 355 7.56 -15.50 -15.21
N LEU A 356 6.31 -15.16 -14.89
CA LEU A 356 5.64 -15.44 -13.61
C LEU A 356 4.77 -16.69 -13.76
N ARG A 357 5.34 -17.87 -13.52
CA ARG A 357 4.58 -19.14 -13.59
C ARG A 357 4.25 -19.64 -12.20
N VAL A 358 2.96 -19.90 -11.95
CA VAL A 358 2.52 -20.54 -10.70
C VAL A 358 3.00 -21.97 -10.67
N GLN A 359 3.54 -22.40 -9.54
CA GLN A 359 4.04 -23.77 -9.33
C GLN A 359 2.89 -24.77 -9.43
N SER A 360 3.05 -25.78 -10.28
CA SER A 360 2.05 -26.82 -10.53
C SER A 360 2.41 -28.21 -10.00
N LYS A 361 3.72 -28.43 -9.70
CA LYS A 361 4.26 -29.68 -9.18
C LYS A 361 5.47 -29.45 -8.26
N SER A 362 5.41 -28.42 -7.43
CA SER A 362 6.47 -28.12 -6.47
C SER A 362 6.84 -29.37 -5.66
N LEU A 363 8.14 -29.65 -5.55
CA LEU A 363 8.67 -30.87 -4.95
C LEU A 363 8.02 -32.16 -5.53
N GLY A 364 7.58 -32.08 -6.79
CA GLY A 364 6.99 -33.22 -7.53
C GLY A 364 5.50 -33.47 -7.26
N SER A 365 4.86 -32.81 -6.27
CA SER A 365 3.49 -33.15 -5.87
C SER A 365 2.59 -31.98 -5.51
N PHE A 366 3.11 -30.80 -5.11
CA PHE A 366 2.29 -29.70 -4.63
C PHE A 366 1.91 -28.76 -5.77
N ASP A 367 0.61 -28.63 -6.01
CA ASP A 367 0.02 -27.79 -7.04
C ASP A 367 -0.60 -26.54 -6.41
N PHE A 368 -0.03 -25.37 -6.72
CA PHE A 368 -0.45 -24.07 -6.19
C PHE A 368 -1.28 -23.24 -7.18
N ARG A 369 -1.65 -23.82 -8.32
CA ARG A 369 -2.59 -23.17 -9.24
C ARG A 369 -3.97 -23.05 -8.60
N ASN A 370 -4.76 -22.11 -9.07
CA ASN A 370 -6.11 -21.86 -8.54
C ASN A 370 -6.97 -23.15 -8.56
N TYR A 371 -7.72 -23.33 -7.49
CA TYR A 371 -8.61 -24.48 -7.26
C TYR A 371 -7.91 -25.83 -7.10
N HIS A 372 -6.59 -25.84 -6.89
CA HIS A 372 -5.82 -27.02 -6.48
C HIS A 372 -5.59 -27.03 -4.97
N ASN A 373 -4.94 -28.07 -4.47
CA ASN A 373 -4.88 -28.30 -3.03
C ASN A 373 -3.70 -27.64 -2.31
N GLY A 374 -2.66 -27.20 -3.03
CA GLY A 374 -1.45 -26.69 -2.37
C GLY A 374 -0.92 -27.70 -1.34
N LEU A 375 -0.80 -27.28 -0.09
CA LEU A 375 -0.38 -28.14 1.03
C LEU A 375 -1.55 -28.83 1.75
N PHE A 376 -2.80 -28.65 1.34
CA PHE A 376 -3.95 -29.19 2.07
C PHE A 376 -3.91 -30.71 2.26
N GLY A 377 -3.30 -31.45 1.33
CA GLY A 377 -3.12 -32.89 1.46
C GLY A 377 -2.28 -33.33 2.68
N LEU A 378 -1.59 -32.39 3.34
CA LEU A 378 -0.86 -32.67 4.59
C LEU A 378 -1.74 -32.47 5.84
N LYS A 379 -2.95 -31.95 5.74
CA LYS A 379 -3.83 -31.72 6.90
C LYS A 379 -4.01 -33.01 7.71
N GLY A 380 -3.78 -32.93 9.01
CA GLY A 380 -3.83 -34.10 9.91
C GLY A 380 -2.57 -34.96 9.89
N ASN A 381 -1.55 -34.68 9.09
CA ASN A 381 -0.30 -35.41 9.09
C ASN A 381 0.55 -35.04 10.32
N PRO A 382 1.09 -36.01 11.08
CA PRO A 382 1.98 -35.74 12.21
C PRO A 382 3.21 -34.88 11.88
N ALA A 383 3.65 -34.85 10.61
CA ALA A 383 4.74 -33.99 10.16
C ALA A 383 4.45 -32.49 10.36
N LEU A 384 3.17 -32.09 10.52
CA LEU A 384 2.77 -30.74 10.82
C LEU A 384 2.90 -30.36 12.31
N ASP A 385 3.13 -31.33 13.20
CA ASP A 385 3.19 -31.07 14.64
C ASP A 385 4.29 -30.06 14.97
N GLY A 386 3.94 -29.06 15.80
CA GLY A 386 4.82 -27.95 16.14
C GLY A 386 5.13 -26.97 15.02
N THR A 387 4.43 -27.07 13.88
CA THR A 387 4.47 -26.03 12.82
C THR A 387 3.29 -25.08 12.92
N ALA A 388 3.32 -23.97 12.19
CA ALA A 388 2.19 -23.06 12.08
C ALA A 388 0.95 -23.72 11.43
N LEU A 389 1.16 -24.77 10.63
CA LEU A 389 0.09 -25.47 9.91
C LEU A 389 -0.59 -26.56 10.74
N SER A 390 -0.12 -26.85 11.96
CA SER A 390 -0.78 -27.81 12.86
C SER A 390 -2.12 -27.26 13.38
N GLU A 391 -3.08 -28.15 13.61
CA GLU A 391 -4.38 -27.76 14.20
C GLU A 391 -4.23 -27.14 15.61
N ALA A 392 -3.18 -27.51 16.34
CA ALA A 392 -2.87 -26.95 17.65
C ALA A 392 -2.38 -25.50 17.57
N ASN A 393 -1.95 -25.03 16.41
CA ASN A 393 -1.49 -23.66 16.15
C ASN A 393 -2.50 -22.94 15.23
N PHE A 394 -2.19 -22.78 13.96
CA PHE A 394 -2.99 -21.96 13.02
C PHE A 394 -3.50 -22.77 11.82
N GLY A 395 -3.54 -24.10 11.91
CA GLY A 395 -3.94 -24.99 10.82
C GLY A 395 -5.37 -24.73 10.34
N SER A 396 -6.29 -24.35 11.24
CA SER A 396 -7.66 -23.95 10.88
C SER A 396 -7.71 -22.72 9.96
N LEU A 397 -6.74 -21.81 10.05
CA LEU A 397 -6.63 -20.60 9.23
C LEU A 397 -5.79 -20.84 7.97
N LEU A 398 -4.68 -21.58 8.10
CA LEU A 398 -3.67 -21.73 7.04
C LEU A 398 -3.89 -22.95 6.14
N LEU A 399 -4.65 -23.94 6.59
CA LEU A 399 -5.12 -25.08 5.80
C LEU A 399 -6.63 -25.28 5.99
N PRO A 400 -7.47 -24.28 5.66
CA PRO A 400 -8.89 -24.28 6.00
C PRO A 400 -9.65 -25.40 5.28
N ALA A 401 -9.46 -25.57 3.98
CA ALA A 401 -10.18 -26.53 3.13
C ALA A 401 -9.34 -26.92 1.90
N ALA A 402 -9.78 -27.96 1.19
CA ALA A 402 -9.30 -28.27 -0.15
C ALA A 402 -9.59 -27.13 -1.13
N ASN A 403 -8.87 -27.10 -2.24
CA ASN A 403 -9.01 -26.10 -3.32
C ASN A 403 -8.71 -24.65 -2.90
N LYS A 404 -7.88 -24.47 -1.86
CA LYS A 404 -7.43 -23.16 -1.37
C LYS A 404 -5.88 -23.12 -1.32
N PRO A 405 -5.21 -23.22 -2.47
CA PRO A 405 -3.78 -23.45 -2.56
C PRO A 405 -2.94 -22.34 -1.92
N ARG A 406 -3.41 -21.09 -2.01
CA ARG A 406 -2.65 -19.92 -1.55
C ARG A 406 -3.00 -19.51 -0.10
N SER A 407 -3.69 -20.39 0.65
CA SER A 407 -3.95 -20.21 2.08
C SER A 407 -2.69 -20.20 2.94
N VAL A 408 -1.60 -20.76 2.41
CA VAL A 408 -0.32 -20.92 3.12
C VAL A 408 0.69 -19.79 2.86
N ASP A 409 0.46 -18.93 1.89
CA ASP A 409 1.38 -17.83 1.55
C ASP A 409 0.69 -16.49 1.36
N LEU A 410 -0.17 -16.30 0.36
CA LEU A 410 -0.81 -15.02 0.09
C LEU A 410 -1.80 -14.64 1.19
N TRP A 411 -2.70 -15.54 1.55
CA TRP A 411 -3.71 -15.25 2.55
C TRP A 411 -3.15 -14.75 3.90
N PRO A 412 -2.13 -15.39 4.52
CA PRO A 412 -1.59 -14.88 5.78
C PRO A 412 -0.88 -13.52 5.62
N ILE A 413 -0.25 -13.23 4.50
CA ILE A 413 0.36 -11.92 4.24
C ILE A 413 -0.68 -10.81 4.37
N PHE A 414 -1.86 -10.99 3.77
CA PHE A 414 -2.92 -9.98 3.78
C PHE A 414 -3.72 -9.94 5.09
N HIS A 415 -3.98 -11.09 5.75
CA HIS A 415 -4.98 -11.17 6.81
C HIS A 415 -4.45 -11.34 8.24
N THR A 416 -3.32 -12.03 8.42
CA THR A 416 -2.84 -12.36 9.77
C THR A 416 -1.41 -11.92 10.03
N GLY A 417 -0.66 -11.58 8.99
CA GLY A 417 0.78 -11.57 9.06
C GLY A 417 1.37 -12.99 9.13
N VAL A 418 2.69 -13.08 9.12
CA VAL A 418 3.46 -14.33 9.04
C VAL A 418 4.17 -14.59 10.37
N PRO A 419 3.92 -15.75 11.03
CA PRO A 419 4.59 -16.10 12.28
C PRO A 419 6.02 -16.60 12.05
N ASN A 420 6.93 -16.41 13.01
CA ASN A 420 8.24 -17.05 13.00
C ASN A 420 8.14 -18.51 13.45
N LEU A 421 7.41 -19.32 12.70
CA LEU A 421 7.23 -20.76 12.90
C LEU A 421 7.43 -21.49 11.58
N ARG A 422 7.84 -22.77 11.64
CA ARG A 422 7.87 -23.62 10.44
C ARG A 422 6.45 -23.65 9.81
N PRO A 423 6.29 -23.61 8.51
CA PRO A 423 7.28 -23.56 7.44
C PRO A 423 7.85 -22.16 7.15
N TYR A 424 7.38 -21.08 7.76
CA TYR A 424 7.67 -19.68 7.43
C TYR A 424 9.09 -19.18 7.77
N GLN A 425 9.99 -20.09 8.05
CA GLN A 425 11.42 -19.81 8.14
C GLN A 425 12.06 -19.95 6.76
N LEU A 426 13.09 -19.16 6.45
CA LEU A 426 13.83 -19.31 5.20
C LEU A 426 14.33 -20.75 5.02
N ALA A 427 14.42 -21.15 3.78
CA ALA A 427 14.91 -22.47 3.41
C ALA A 427 16.40 -22.70 3.72
N THR A 428 17.12 -21.66 4.11
CA THR A 428 18.50 -21.76 4.65
C THR A 428 18.55 -22.78 5.79
N GLY A 429 19.40 -23.78 5.62
CA GLY A 429 19.57 -24.88 6.59
C GLY A 429 18.47 -25.95 6.58
N LYS A 430 17.43 -25.82 5.74
CA LYS A 430 16.44 -26.89 5.57
C LYS A 430 17.02 -28.03 4.70
N PRO A 431 16.76 -29.28 5.08
CA PRO A 431 17.08 -30.42 4.19
C PRO A 431 16.33 -30.25 2.86
N VAL A 432 17.00 -30.66 1.79
CA VAL A 432 16.45 -30.63 0.44
C VAL A 432 15.09 -31.34 0.38
N GLY A 433 14.06 -30.66 -0.14
CA GLY A 433 12.72 -31.19 -0.28
C GLY A 433 11.91 -31.33 1.02
N ASN A 434 12.33 -30.68 2.11
CA ASN A 434 11.56 -30.68 3.36
C ASN A 434 11.23 -29.23 3.82
N PRO A 435 10.16 -28.61 3.30
CA PRO A 435 9.77 -27.26 3.70
C PRO A 435 9.35 -27.19 5.18
N LEU A 436 8.93 -28.29 5.79
CA LEU A 436 8.48 -28.35 7.19
C LEU A 436 9.64 -28.47 8.20
N ALA A 437 10.88 -28.65 7.73
CA ALA A 437 12.05 -28.60 8.61
C ALA A 437 12.30 -27.17 9.13
N ALA A 438 13.07 -27.10 10.23
CA ALA A 438 13.55 -25.80 10.73
C ALA A 438 14.52 -25.16 9.74
N GLY A 439 14.36 -23.88 9.53
CA GLY A 439 15.23 -23.05 8.71
C GLY A 439 15.71 -21.81 9.45
N LYS A 440 16.21 -20.81 8.73
CA LYS A 440 16.62 -19.55 9.34
C LYS A 440 15.38 -18.73 9.76
N PRO A 441 15.27 -18.30 11.04
CA PRO A 441 14.26 -17.33 11.45
C PRO A 441 14.37 -16.05 10.61
N PHE A 442 13.25 -15.56 10.07
CA PHE A 442 13.31 -14.53 9.04
C PHE A 442 12.27 -13.43 9.23
N ILE A 443 11.02 -13.77 9.45
CA ILE A 443 9.92 -12.81 9.63
C ILE A 443 9.09 -13.16 10.85
N ASN A 444 8.60 -12.14 11.54
CA ASN A 444 7.52 -12.24 12.51
C ASN A 444 6.77 -10.91 12.52
N ASN A 445 5.72 -10.82 11.73
CA ASN A 445 4.77 -9.72 11.78
C ASN A 445 3.34 -10.24 12.06
N PHE A 446 3.26 -11.39 12.76
CA PHE A 446 2.03 -12.11 13.01
C PHE A 446 1.15 -11.39 14.04
N LEU A 447 0.03 -10.86 13.58
CA LEU A 447 -1.02 -10.22 14.36
C LEU A 447 -2.38 -10.68 13.80
N PRO A 448 -2.93 -11.80 14.28
CA PRO A 448 -4.09 -12.47 13.67
C PRO A 448 -5.46 -11.87 14.08
N ASN A 449 -5.48 -10.69 14.70
CA ASN A 449 -6.71 -10.08 15.24
C ASN A 449 -7.70 -9.64 14.16
N GLY A 450 -7.24 -9.35 12.97
CA GLY A 450 -8.08 -8.78 11.93
C GLY A 450 -7.59 -9.15 10.55
N GLY A 451 -8.24 -8.63 9.54
CA GLY A 451 -7.94 -8.84 8.13
C GLY A 451 -6.88 -7.89 7.59
N ASP A 452 -7.29 -7.10 6.62
CA ASP A 452 -6.42 -6.23 5.82
C ASP A 452 -5.81 -5.07 6.62
N MET A 453 -4.59 -5.27 7.07
CA MET A 453 -3.76 -4.27 7.76
C MET A 453 -2.32 -4.37 7.27
N LEU A 454 -1.65 -3.24 7.17
CA LEU A 454 -0.20 -3.18 6.94
C LEU A 454 0.53 -3.51 8.26
N ARG A 455 1.02 -4.74 8.39
CA ARG A 455 1.69 -5.21 9.61
C ARG A 455 3.17 -4.94 9.55
N VAL A 456 3.72 -4.41 10.65
CA VAL A 456 5.14 -4.14 10.77
C VAL A 456 5.66 -4.55 12.14
N ASN A 457 6.78 -5.27 12.16
CA ASN A 457 7.52 -5.51 13.40
C ASN A 457 8.54 -4.37 13.60
N MET A 458 8.25 -3.50 14.55
CA MET A 458 9.07 -2.34 14.87
C MET A 458 10.45 -2.70 15.44
N ALA A 459 10.69 -3.95 15.84
CA ALA A 459 11.99 -4.42 16.30
C ALA A 459 13.00 -4.60 15.17
N VAL A 460 12.54 -4.72 13.93
CA VAL A 460 13.42 -4.82 12.76
C VAL A 460 14.07 -3.45 12.50
N PRO A 461 15.42 -3.38 12.42
CA PRO A 461 16.12 -2.13 12.10
C PRO A 461 15.84 -1.67 10.67
N ALA A 462 15.87 -0.36 10.44
CA ALA A 462 15.80 0.19 9.10
C ALA A 462 17.07 -0.13 8.30
N THR A 463 16.91 -0.55 7.06
CA THR A 463 18.00 -0.68 6.10
C THR A 463 18.47 0.70 5.65
N SER A 464 19.76 0.94 5.71
CA SER A 464 20.33 2.21 5.27
C SER A 464 20.13 2.42 3.77
N ARG A 465 19.48 3.52 3.37
CA ARG A 465 19.32 3.92 1.96
C ARG A 465 20.65 4.13 1.22
N LYS A 466 21.76 4.23 1.96
CA LYS A 466 23.11 4.35 1.41
C LYS A 466 23.83 3.00 1.26
N SER A 467 23.22 1.92 1.74
CA SER A 467 23.76 0.57 1.60
C SER A 467 23.67 0.11 0.14
N SER A 468 24.71 -0.55 -0.36
CA SER A 468 24.66 -1.25 -1.64
C SER A 468 23.66 -2.42 -1.66
N ASP A 469 23.27 -2.90 -0.48
CA ASP A 469 22.28 -3.99 -0.33
C ASP A 469 20.84 -3.45 -0.25
N PHE A 470 20.63 -2.12 -0.18
CA PHE A 470 19.28 -1.55 -0.19
C PHE A 470 18.58 -1.84 -1.52
N SER A 471 17.34 -2.28 -1.45
CA SER A 471 16.53 -2.61 -2.62
C SER A 471 15.07 -2.21 -2.40
N ASN A 472 14.39 -1.83 -3.46
CA ASN A 472 12.95 -1.60 -3.49
C ASN A 472 12.11 -2.90 -3.54
N LEU A 473 12.76 -4.07 -3.50
CA LEU A 473 12.09 -5.36 -3.48
C LEU A 473 11.82 -5.91 -2.06
N GLY A 474 12.00 -5.08 -1.04
CA GLY A 474 11.63 -5.42 0.33
C GLY A 474 12.09 -6.81 0.79
N LEU A 475 11.19 -7.57 1.38
CA LEU A 475 11.47 -8.90 1.91
C LEU A 475 11.90 -9.92 0.83
N VAL A 476 11.54 -9.72 -0.44
CA VAL A 476 12.00 -10.59 -1.53
C VAL A 476 13.53 -10.51 -1.64
N GLN A 477 14.09 -9.30 -1.63
CA GLN A 477 15.55 -9.13 -1.67
C GLN A 477 16.23 -9.69 -0.41
N ALA A 478 15.65 -9.47 0.77
CA ALA A 478 16.18 -10.02 2.01
C ALA A 478 16.21 -11.57 1.97
N ALA A 479 15.16 -12.19 1.42
CA ALA A 479 15.11 -13.64 1.24
C ALA A 479 16.20 -14.14 0.26
N VAL A 480 16.39 -13.44 -0.85
CA VAL A 480 17.47 -13.77 -1.81
C VAL A 480 18.83 -13.70 -1.12
N LEU A 481 19.12 -12.63 -0.38
CA LEU A 481 20.38 -12.52 0.39
C LEU A 481 20.52 -13.64 1.42
N GLY A 482 19.47 -13.93 2.18
CA GLY A 482 19.48 -15.00 3.19
C GLY A 482 19.67 -16.41 2.64
N LEU A 483 19.32 -16.64 1.38
CA LEU A 483 19.45 -17.93 0.71
C LEU A 483 20.75 -18.09 -0.10
N THR A 484 21.32 -16.99 -0.62
CA THR A 484 22.39 -17.04 -1.62
C THR A 484 23.67 -16.36 -1.23
N ASP A 485 23.62 -15.34 -0.35
CA ASP A 485 24.80 -14.59 0.04
C ASP A 485 25.53 -15.28 1.20
N SER A 486 26.84 -15.48 1.04
CA SER A 486 27.69 -16.12 2.04
C SER A 486 27.75 -15.41 3.40
N ARG A 487 27.42 -14.13 3.45
CA ARG A 487 27.30 -13.39 4.71
C ARG A 487 26.14 -13.90 5.58
N TYR A 488 25.08 -14.42 4.96
CA TYR A 488 23.81 -14.73 5.64
C TYR A 488 23.39 -16.19 5.53
N ASN A 489 23.85 -16.96 4.53
CA ASN A 489 23.37 -18.31 4.27
C ASN A 489 24.15 -19.42 5.03
N GLY A 490 25.18 -19.05 5.79
CA GLY A 490 26.08 -20.01 6.47
C GLY A 490 25.52 -20.59 7.79
N ASN A 491 24.42 -20.03 8.32
CA ASN A 491 23.85 -20.48 9.60
C ASN A 491 22.34 -20.24 9.66
N THR A 492 21.70 -20.72 10.73
CA THR A 492 20.26 -20.57 11.01
C THR A 492 19.98 -19.71 12.25
N THR A 493 20.94 -18.86 12.66
CA THR A 493 20.75 -17.94 13.79
C THR A 493 19.89 -16.75 13.37
N ILE A 494 19.24 -16.11 14.36
CA ILE A 494 18.53 -14.84 14.14
C ILE A 494 19.57 -13.75 13.87
N GLU A 495 19.47 -13.10 12.72
CA GLU A 495 20.29 -11.95 12.35
C GLU A 495 19.52 -11.01 11.42
N PHE A 496 19.91 -9.75 11.42
CA PHE A 496 19.34 -8.78 10.48
C PHE A 496 19.94 -8.99 9.09
N ILE A 497 19.06 -9.14 8.11
CA ILE A 497 19.41 -9.18 6.69
C ILE A 497 18.86 -7.89 6.07
N PRO A 498 19.63 -7.12 5.30
CA PRO A 498 19.14 -5.90 4.65
C PRO A 498 17.82 -6.11 3.91
N ASN A 499 16.92 -5.14 4.03
CA ASN A 499 15.55 -5.12 3.52
C ASN A 499 14.52 -5.98 4.29
N MET A 500 14.85 -6.51 5.45
CA MET A 500 13.84 -7.12 6.33
C MET A 500 12.79 -6.10 6.83
N ASP A 501 13.09 -4.81 6.75
CA ASP A 501 12.21 -3.67 7.07
C ASP A 501 11.32 -3.23 5.90
N GLY A 502 11.37 -3.93 4.78
CA GLY A 502 10.56 -3.63 3.59
C GLY A 502 9.33 -4.53 3.47
N PHE A 503 8.43 -4.19 2.53
CA PHE A 503 7.18 -4.88 2.29
C PHE A 503 7.36 -6.40 2.11
N PRO A 504 6.52 -7.25 2.74
CA PRO A 504 5.33 -6.97 3.56
C PRO A 504 5.57 -6.82 5.09
N ASN A 505 6.77 -6.49 5.55
CA ASN A 505 7.04 -6.10 6.94
C ASN A 505 6.98 -4.57 7.08
N GLY A 506 5.77 -4.01 7.05
CA GLY A 506 5.52 -2.62 6.75
C GLY A 506 5.63 -2.33 5.24
N ARG A 507 5.64 -1.06 4.88
CA ARG A 507 5.81 -0.56 3.50
C ARG A 507 6.60 0.73 3.53
N ARG A 508 7.77 0.75 2.90
CA ARG A 508 8.59 1.96 2.68
C ARG A 508 8.08 2.67 1.43
N LEU A 509 8.39 3.95 1.30
CA LEU A 509 8.04 4.74 0.10
C LEU A 509 8.70 4.16 -1.18
N GLU A 510 9.88 3.59 -1.04
CA GLU A 510 10.66 3.03 -2.15
C GLU A 510 10.20 1.62 -2.58
N ASP A 511 9.37 0.93 -1.79
CA ASP A 511 8.99 -0.46 -2.06
C ASP A 511 8.11 -0.56 -3.33
N ASP A 512 8.59 -1.30 -4.32
CA ASP A 512 7.86 -1.63 -5.56
C ASP A 512 6.84 -2.74 -5.27
N VAL A 513 5.74 -2.34 -4.62
CA VAL A 513 4.72 -3.31 -4.16
C VAL A 513 4.05 -4.02 -5.31
N THR A 514 3.87 -3.38 -6.46
CA THR A 514 3.30 -4.01 -7.65
C THR A 514 4.15 -5.18 -8.11
N ARG A 515 5.45 -4.99 -8.21
CA ARG A 515 6.39 -6.05 -8.58
C ARG A 515 6.46 -7.14 -7.51
N ILE A 516 6.57 -6.77 -6.23
CA ILE A 516 6.66 -7.72 -5.11
C ILE A 516 5.42 -8.61 -5.07
N GLU A 517 4.21 -8.04 -5.21
CA GLU A 517 2.96 -8.81 -5.16
C GLU A 517 2.81 -9.73 -6.38
N LEU A 518 3.15 -9.28 -7.58
CA LEU A 518 3.16 -10.13 -8.77
C LEU A 518 4.14 -11.29 -8.63
N GLN A 519 5.35 -11.05 -8.08
CA GLN A 519 6.31 -12.11 -7.77
C GLN A 519 5.79 -13.08 -6.69
N ALA A 520 5.05 -12.57 -5.68
CA ALA A 520 4.43 -13.38 -4.65
C ALA A 520 3.33 -14.28 -5.25
N VAL A 521 2.47 -13.75 -6.12
CA VAL A 521 1.49 -14.56 -6.86
C VAL A 521 2.20 -15.62 -7.71
N GLY A 522 3.31 -15.28 -8.36
CA GLY A 522 4.18 -16.20 -9.09
C GLY A 522 4.85 -17.27 -8.21
N GLY A 523 4.80 -17.16 -6.86
CA GLY A 523 5.25 -18.18 -5.92
C GLY A 523 6.63 -17.94 -5.30
N VAL A 524 7.17 -16.71 -5.32
CA VAL A 524 8.48 -16.41 -4.69
C VAL A 524 8.47 -16.67 -3.18
N VAL A 525 7.34 -16.43 -2.52
CA VAL A 525 7.18 -16.69 -1.07
C VAL A 525 7.24 -18.18 -0.77
N LEU A 526 6.59 -19.00 -1.60
CA LEU A 526 6.65 -20.46 -1.50
C LEU A 526 8.11 -20.96 -1.66
N ALA A 527 8.83 -20.44 -2.66
CA ALA A 527 10.24 -20.77 -2.86
C ALA A 527 11.10 -20.36 -1.66
N ALA A 528 10.88 -19.20 -1.07
CA ALA A 528 11.63 -18.71 0.10
C ALA A 528 11.54 -19.67 1.29
N ILE A 529 10.42 -20.37 1.47
CA ILE A 529 10.22 -21.35 2.56
C ILE A 529 10.60 -22.79 2.18
N GLY A 530 11.06 -23.03 0.96
CA GLY A 530 11.57 -24.33 0.50
C GLY A 530 10.58 -25.15 -0.34
N LEU A 531 9.49 -24.55 -0.80
CA LEU A 531 8.58 -25.12 -1.80
C LEU A 531 9.08 -24.69 -3.20
N TRP A 532 10.16 -25.35 -3.65
CA TRP A 532 10.91 -25.00 -4.84
C TRP A 532 10.08 -25.08 -6.13
N TYR A 533 10.52 -24.33 -7.14
CA TYR A 533 9.85 -24.32 -8.45
C TYR A 533 9.84 -25.71 -9.13
N ASP A 534 8.93 -25.88 -10.06
CA ASP A 534 8.63 -27.14 -10.77
C ASP A 534 9.84 -27.74 -11.50
N ASP A 535 10.80 -26.91 -11.90
CA ASP A 535 12.06 -27.28 -12.55
C ASP A 535 13.21 -27.62 -11.56
N TYR A 536 12.92 -27.64 -10.25
CA TYR A 536 13.88 -28.00 -9.23
C TYR A 536 14.16 -29.52 -9.26
N VAL A 537 15.43 -29.86 -9.25
CA VAL A 537 15.91 -31.24 -9.14
C VAL A 537 16.58 -31.43 -7.78
N ALA A 538 16.23 -32.48 -7.07
CA ALA A 538 16.76 -32.80 -5.74
C ALA A 538 18.30 -32.82 -5.74
N GLY A 539 18.90 -32.05 -4.82
CA GLY A 539 20.37 -31.90 -4.75
C GLY A 539 20.95 -30.80 -5.66
N GLY A 540 20.13 -30.23 -6.54
CA GLY A 540 20.52 -29.06 -7.36
C GLY A 540 20.40 -27.73 -6.62
N SER A 541 20.70 -26.63 -7.33
CA SER A 541 20.48 -25.27 -6.82
C SER A 541 18.98 -25.02 -6.64
N PRO A 542 18.53 -24.45 -5.51
CA PRO A 542 17.16 -23.99 -5.35
C PRO A 542 16.84 -22.77 -6.22
N VAL A 543 17.86 -22.03 -6.66
CA VAL A 543 17.72 -20.94 -7.62
C VAL A 543 17.72 -21.54 -9.03
N THR A 544 16.54 -21.99 -9.43
CA THR A 544 16.33 -22.63 -10.74
C THR A 544 16.16 -21.58 -11.85
N PRO A 545 16.27 -21.95 -13.12
CA PRO A 545 15.97 -21.04 -14.24
C PRO A 545 14.57 -20.40 -14.16
N GLN A 546 13.57 -21.13 -13.69
CA GLN A 546 12.21 -20.58 -13.50
C GLN A 546 12.17 -19.54 -12.38
N LEU A 547 12.79 -19.83 -11.23
CA LEU A 547 12.87 -18.86 -10.13
C LEU A 547 13.63 -17.60 -10.55
N VAL A 548 14.71 -17.73 -11.34
CA VAL A 548 15.44 -16.57 -11.89
C VAL A 548 14.52 -15.69 -12.72
N LYS A 549 13.66 -16.26 -13.58
CA LYS A 549 12.70 -15.47 -14.36
C LYS A 549 11.75 -14.68 -13.46
N VAL A 550 11.22 -15.29 -12.40
CA VAL A 550 10.35 -14.61 -11.42
C VAL A 550 11.09 -13.49 -10.71
N LEU A 551 12.30 -13.74 -10.21
CA LEU A 551 13.10 -12.75 -9.48
C LEU A 551 13.54 -11.57 -10.36
N THR A 552 13.78 -11.81 -11.65
CA THR A 552 14.17 -10.78 -12.61
C THR A 552 13.01 -10.09 -13.32
N TYR A 553 11.77 -10.57 -13.09
CA TYR A 553 10.57 -9.90 -13.62
C TYR A 553 10.53 -8.43 -13.21
N ASN A 554 10.04 -7.59 -14.13
CA ASN A 554 9.98 -6.14 -13.98
C ASN A 554 8.70 -5.64 -14.65
N THR A 555 7.97 -4.75 -13.99
CA THR A 555 6.72 -4.16 -14.49
C THR A 555 6.95 -3.05 -15.52
N GLY A 556 8.19 -2.60 -15.69
CA GLY A 556 8.56 -1.49 -16.56
C GLY A 556 8.59 -0.12 -15.89
N VAL A 557 8.02 0.01 -14.69
CA VAL A 557 8.11 1.19 -13.83
C VAL A 557 8.62 0.73 -12.47
N ASN A 558 9.80 1.22 -12.05
CA ASN A 558 10.50 0.69 -10.88
C ASN A 558 10.72 1.72 -9.77
N ASN A 559 10.47 2.99 -10.03
CA ASN A 559 10.70 4.07 -9.08
C ASN A 559 9.70 5.19 -9.35
N ASN A 560 9.42 5.97 -8.31
CA ASN A 560 8.72 7.25 -8.44
C ASN A 560 9.50 8.21 -9.36
N ASP A 561 8.81 9.15 -9.97
CA ASP A 561 9.37 10.17 -10.86
C ASP A 561 10.18 11.25 -10.11
N THR A 562 10.09 11.29 -8.77
CA THR A 562 10.92 12.10 -7.89
C THR A 562 11.70 11.25 -6.88
N THR A 563 12.74 11.84 -6.27
CA THR A 563 13.49 11.20 -5.18
C THR A 563 12.85 11.51 -3.83
N PHE A 564 12.84 10.54 -2.92
CA PHE A 564 12.32 10.75 -1.56
C PHE A 564 13.29 11.53 -0.68
N ARG A 565 12.75 12.26 0.32
CA ARG A 565 13.54 13.03 1.29
C ARG A 565 14.20 12.11 2.30
N ASN A 566 15.35 12.56 2.82
CA ASN A 566 16.05 11.85 3.88
C ASN A 566 15.48 12.13 5.29
N ASN A 567 14.61 13.12 5.44
CA ASN A 567 14.06 13.56 6.73
C ASN A 567 12.53 13.63 6.66
N PHE A 568 11.89 13.55 7.83
CA PHE A 568 10.45 13.72 7.94
C PHE A 568 9.96 15.00 7.21
N PRO A 569 8.89 14.88 6.40
CA PRO A 569 7.95 13.76 6.27
C PRO A 569 8.34 12.68 5.24
N TYR A 570 9.55 12.68 4.70
CA TYR A 570 10.14 11.74 3.73
C TYR A 570 9.57 11.84 2.31
N VAL A 571 8.39 12.40 2.12
CA VAL A 571 7.74 12.66 0.83
C VAL A 571 8.20 13.99 0.23
N GLN A 572 8.06 14.16 -1.08
CA GLN A 572 8.42 15.39 -1.78
C GLN A 572 7.32 16.45 -1.75
N THR A 573 7.71 17.71 -1.98
CA THR A 573 6.76 18.79 -2.25
C THR A 573 5.94 18.46 -3.49
N PRO A 574 4.68 18.91 -3.56
CA PRO A 574 3.85 18.66 -4.73
C PRO A 574 4.42 19.34 -5.97
N TRP A 575 4.22 18.70 -7.12
CA TRP A 575 4.50 19.27 -8.42
C TRP A 575 3.85 20.64 -8.59
N ARG A 576 4.56 21.55 -9.26
CA ARG A 576 4.02 22.88 -9.59
C ARG A 576 3.15 22.81 -10.84
N GLY A 577 2.05 23.55 -10.85
CA GLY A 577 1.23 23.68 -12.03
C GLY A 577 1.94 24.26 -13.27
N THR A 578 3.07 24.95 -13.07
CA THR A 578 3.90 25.50 -14.15
C THR A 578 5.03 24.58 -14.63
N GLU A 579 5.26 23.44 -13.99
CA GLU A 579 6.32 22.48 -14.33
C GLU A 579 5.80 21.27 -15.12
N VAL A 580 4.51 20.98 -15.04
CA VAL A 580 3.89 19.86 -15.75
C VAL A 580 3.67 20.24 -17.21
N LYS A 581 4.15 19.39 -18.12
CA LYS A 581 4.02 19.56 -19.58
C LYS A 581 2.80 18.82 -20.12
#